data_142d1168359b90dc46f76c110dd52664
#
_entry.id   142d1168359b90dc46f76c110dd52664
#
_cell.length_a   1.000
_cell.length_b   1.000
_cell.length_c   1.000
_cell.angle_alpha   90.00
_cell.angle_beta   90.00
_cell.angle_gamma   90.00
#
_symmetry.space_group_name_H-M   'P 1'
#
loop_
_entity.id
_entity.type
_entity.pdbx_description
1 polymer ?
#
loop_
_entity_poly.entity_id
_entity_poly.type
_entity_poly.pdbx_seq_one_letter_code
_entity_poly.pdbx_strand_id
1 'polypeptide(L)'
;GLNVILDLHEYNAIGNDPEGNKEKFLSFWRQLSTHCQSAPDSVYFELLNEPCRKLTPELWNQWLREALAIVREKNPARTVIIGPAYWNSIDRLGELQLPAEDRNLIVTVHYYKPMEFTHQGARWTPDFADKTGVVWPRNEADRQAIERDFDRAAAWAKSQNRPIFLGEFGAYDKGEMASRARYTSAVARAAEARGWSWAYWQFDSDFVVYDIRQEAWVEPILKALIPAPGGR
;
A
#
# COMPACT_ATOMS: atom_id res chain seq x y z
N GLY A 1 12.10 -9.81 -16.56
CA GLY A 1 11.33 -10.56 -15.59
C GLY A 1 10.47 -9.64 -14.75
N LEU A 2 9.54 -10.20 -13.97
CA LEU A 2 8.72 -9.45 -13.03
C LEU A 2 9.36 -9.44 -11.64
N ASN A 3 9.13 -8.37 -10.88
CA ASN A 3 9.29 -8.39 -9.44
C ASN A 3 7.98 -8.88 -8.81
N VAL A 4 8.09 -9.66 -7.73
CA VAL A 4 6.94 -10.24 -7.02
C VAL A 4 7.01 -9.84 -5.56
N ILE A 5 5.91 -9.34 -5.01
CA ILE A 5 5.75 -9.08 -3.58
C ILE A 5 4.85 -10.19 -3.02
N LEU A 6 5.36 -10.95 -2.05
CA LEU A 6 4.59 -11.89 -1.27
C LEU A 6 4.10 -11.17 -0.02
N ASP A 7 2.84 -10.82 -0.01
CA ASP A 7 2.18 -10.07 1.04
C ASP A 7 1.28 -10.98 1.90
N LEU A 8 1.35 -10.83 3.22
CA LEU A 8 0.38 -11.40 4.13
C LEU A 8 -0.83 -10.47 4.24
N HIS A 9 -1.87 -10.74 3.47
CA HIS A 9 -3.07 -9.89 3.38
C HIS A 9 -4.17 -10.29 4.40
N GLU A 10 -3.78 -10.61 5.66
CA GLU A 10 -4.70 -10.97 6.74
C GLU A 10 -4.64 -9.95 7.88
N TYR A 11 -5.18 -8.78 7.65
CA TYR A 11 -5.19 -7.69 8.64
C TYR A 11 -6.44 -7.67 9.53
N ASN A 12 -7.56 -8.27 9.06
CA ASN A 12 -8.82 -8.23 9.80
C ASN A 12 -8.80 -9.08 11.07
N ALA A 13 -8.45 -10.38 10.96
CA ALA A 13 -8.37 -11.25 12.13
C ALA A 13 -7.26 -10.78 13.07
N ILE A 14 -6.09 -10.44 12.53
CA ILE A 14 -4.94 -9.93 13.29
C ILE A 14 -5.29 -8.62 14.00
N GLY A 15 -5.89 -7.66 13.30
CA GLY A 15 -6.26 -6.38 13.87
C GLY A 15 -7.35 -6.46 14.95
N ASN A 16 -8.27 -7.43 14.85
CA ASN A 16 -9.34 -7.62 15.84
C ASN A 16 -8.86 -8.35 17.09
N ASP A 17 -7.95 -9.30 16.96
CA ASP A 17 -7.40 -10.12 18.06
C ASP A 17 -5.89 -10.36 17.82
N PRO A 18 -5.03 -9.36 18.10
CA PRO A 18 -3.60 -9.53 17.94
C PRO A 18 -3.04 -10.69 18.78
N GLU A 19 -3.40 -10.78 20.06
CA GLU A 19 -2.85 -11.81 20.97
C GLU A 19 -3.14 -13.21 20.45
N GLY A 20 -4.37 -13.50 20.04
CA GLY A 20 -4.78 -14.80 19.50
C GLY A 20 -4.17 -15.13 18.11
N ASN A 21 -3.64 -14.16 17.41
CA ASN A 21 -3.09 -14.35 16.05
C ASN A 21 -1.56 -14.16 15.95
N LYS A 22 -0.87 -13.71 17.02
CA LYS A 22 0.57 -13.48 16.98
C LYS A 22 1.37 -14.71 16.52
N GLU A 23 1.10 -15.86 17.13
CA GLU A 23 1.85 -17.09 16.80
C GLU A 23 1.56 -17.56 15.37
N LYS A 24 0.35 -17.38 14.86
CA LYS A 24 0.02 -17.67 13.46
C LYS A 24 0.82 -16.77 12.51
N PHE A 25 0.89 -15.48 12.80
CA PHE A 25 1.67 -14.50 12.06
C PHE A 25 3.15 -14.88 12.01
N LEU A 26 3.76 -15.17 13.16
CA LEU A 26 5.17 -15.55 13.23
C LEU A 26 5.42 -16.92 12.57
N SER A 27 4.51 -17.87 12.74
CA SER A 27 4.58 -19.19 12.09
C SER A 27 4.49 -19.10 10.57
N PHE A 28 3.63 -18.22 10.05
CA PHE A 28 3.56 -17.95 8.60
C PHE A 28 4.93 -17.52 8.07
N TRP A 29 5.58 -16.57 8.72
CA TRP A 29 6.88 -16.08 8.29
C TRP A 29 8.01 -17.11 8.44
N ARG A 30 7.98 -17.96 9.46
CA ARG A 30 8.92 -19.10 9.59
C ARG A 30 8.81 -20.05 8.40
N GLN A 31 7.58 -20.40 8.01
CA GLN A 31 7.34 -21.32 6.91
C GLN A 31 7.69 -20.68 5.55
N LEU A 32 7.20 -19.47 5.29
CA LEU A 32 7.44 -18.78 4.03
C LEU A 32 8.93 -18.46 3.82
N SER A 33 9.62 -17.99 4.86
CA SER A 33 11.06 -17.70 4.81
C SER A 33 11.88 -18.96 4.47
N THR A 34 11.49 -20.12 5.03
CA THR A 34 12.15 -21.39 4.73
C THR A 34 11.86 -21.83 3.31
N HIS A 35 10.60 -21.75 2.88
CA HIS A 35 10.18 -22.16 1.53
C HIS A 35 10.85 -21.32 0.44
N CYS A 36 10.96 -20.02 0.66
CA CYS A 36 11.48 -19.06 -0.30
C CYS A 36 12.98 -18.72 -0.11
N GLN A 37 13.74 -19.48 0.68
CA GLN A 37 15.17 -19.16 0.95
C GLN A 37 16.02 -19.11 -0.31
N SER A 38 15.70 -19.89 -1.35
CA SER A 38 16.39 -19.93 -2.64
C SER A 38 15.69 -19.10 -3.73
N ALA A 39 14.63 -18.36 -3.39
CA ALA A 39 13.94 -17.51 -4.35
C ALA A 39 14.85 -16.35 -4.80
N PRO A 40 14.75 -15.91 -6.07
CA PRO A 40 15.57 -14.81 -6.59
C PRO A 40 15.32 -13.48 -5.87
N ASP A 41 16.25 -12.53 -6.03
CA ASP A 41 16.14 -11.20 -5.41
C ASP A 41 14.95 -10.37 -5.91
N SER A 42 14.34 -10.77 -7.03
CA SER A 42 13.10 -10.20 -7.54
C SER A 42 11.83 -10.58 -6.74
N VAL A 43 11.97 -11.44 -5.72
CA VAL A 43 10.89 -11.77 -4.78
C VAL A 43 11.09 -10.96 -3.51
N TYR A 44 10.14 -10.11 -3.17
CA TYR A 44 10.08 -9.29 -1.95
C TYR A 44 9.06 -9.87 -0.96
N PHE A 45 9.24 -9.61 0.32
CA PHE A 45 8.26 -9.98 1.35
C PHE A 45 7.63 -8.72 1.92
N GLU A 46 6.31 -8.68 2.02
CA GLU A 46 5.59 -7.65 2.77
C GLU A 46 5.00 -8.28 4.03
N LEU A 47 5.45 -7.82 5.22
CA LEU A 47 5.20 -8.53 6.46
C LEU A 47 3.72 -8.63 6.82
N LEU A 48 2.96 -7.57 6.60
CA LEU A 48 1.53 -7.53 6.84
C LEU A 48 0.91 -6.36 6.07
N ASN A 49 -0.10 -6.66 5.27
CA ASN A 49 -0.98 -5.63 4.74
C ASN A 49 -1.67 -4.88 5.90
N GLU A 50 -1.59 -3.56 5.89
CA GLU A 50 -2.43 -2.66 6.69
C GLU A 50 -2.58 -3.03 8.18
N PRO A 51 -1.51 -3.09 8.98
CA PRO A 51 -1.64 -3.27 10.44
C PRO A 51 -2.62 -2.23 11.02
N CYS A 52 -3.66 -2.67 11.75
CA CYS A 52 -4.73 -1.76 12.14
C CYS A 52 -5.46 -2.16 13.42
N ARG A 53 -6.42 -1.35 13.84
CA ARG A 53 -7.34 -1.58 14.97
C ARG A 53 -6.58 -1.80 16.29
N LYS A 54 -6.72 -2.99 16.93
CA LYS A 54 -6.06 -3.34 18.20
C LYS A 54 -4.57 -3.64 18.04
N LEU A 55 -4.09 -3.87 16.80
CA LEU A 55 -2.65 -3.94 16.53
C LEU A 55 -2.09 -2.51 16.50
N THR A 56 -1.86 -1.96 17.70
CA THR A 56 -1.36 -0.59 17.88
C THR A 56 0.05 -0.41 17.31
N PRO A 57 0.54 0.82 17.11
CA PRO A 57 1.90 1.07 16.66
C PRO A 57 2.97 0.39 17.55
N GLU A 58 2.76 0.38 18.88
CA GLU A 58 3.70 -0.25 19.82
C GLU A 58 3.75 -1.76 19.63
N LEU A 59 2.58 -2.41 19.53
CA LEU A 59 2.50 -3.85 19.26
C LEU A 59 3.06 -4.19 17.88
N TRP A 60 2.71 -3.41 16.86
CA TRP A 60 3.23 -3.62 15.52
C TRP A 60 4.74 -3.48 15.47
N ASN A 61 5.32 -2.46 16.08
CA ASN A 61 6.77 -2.28 16.18
C ASN A 61 7.47 -3.44 16.89
N GLN A 62 6.81 -4.08 17.85
CA GLN A 62 7.32 -5.31 18.47
C GLN A 62 7.27 -6.49 17.48
N TRP A 63 6.12 -6.73 16.86
CA TRP A 63 5.90 -7.86 15.96
C TRP A 63 6.76 -7.82 14.71
N LEU A 64 6.90 -6.63 14.10
CA LEU A 64 7.75 -6.49 12.92
C LEU A 64 9.20 -6.85 13.20
N ARG A 65 9.73 -6.53 14.39
CA ARG A 65 11.09 -6.92 14.79
C ARG A 65 11.23 -8.42 14.94
N GLU A 66 10.24 -9.08 15.56
CA GLU A 66 10.23 -10.53 15.73
C GLU A 66 10.13 -11.24 14.36
N ALA A 67 9.25 -10.77 13.47
CA ALA A 67 9.11 -11.32 12.12
C ALA A 67 10.37 -11.08 11.26
N LEU A 68 10.97 -9.88 11.34
CA LEU A 68 12.23 -9.60 10.66
C LEU A 68 13.34 -10.53 11.12
N ALA A 69 13.48 -10.79 12.41
CA ALA A 69 14.48 -11.73 12.94
C ALA A 69 14.29 -13.12 12.31
N ILE A 70 13.05 -13.61 12.26
CA ILE A 70 12.71 -14.89 11.61
C ILE A 70 13.06 -14.88 10.11
N VAL A 71 12.69 -13.82 9.40
CA VAL A 71 13.03 -13.70 7.98
C VAL A 71 14.55 -13.70 7.76
N ARG A 72 15.30 -12.97 8.57
CA ARG A 72 16.76 -12.82 8.44
C ARG A 72 17.54 -14.11 8.69
N GLU A 73 17.00 -15.06 9.48
CA GLU A 73 17.63 -16.38 9.68
C GLU A 73 17.83 -17.15 8.36
N LYS A 74 16.89 -17.06 7.43
CA LYS A 74 16.90 -17.81 6.16
C LYS A 74 17.12 -16.92 4.94
N ASN A 75 16.82 -15.65 5.05
CA ASN A 75 16.83 -14.66 3.98
C ASN A 75 17.56 -13.38 4.43
N PRO A 76 18.88 -13.43 4.72
CA PRO A 76 19.60 -12.30 5.33
C PRO A 76 19.63 -11.04 4.47
N ALA A 77 19.58 -11.18 3.13
CA ALA A 77 19.59 -10.05 2.19
C ALA A 77 18.24 -9.76 1.53
N ARG A 78 17.17 -10.52 1.85
CA ARG A 78 15.85 -10.35 1.25
C ARG A 78 15.32 -8.94 1.49
N THR A 79 14.86 -8.27 0.44
CA THR A 79 14.12 -7.03 0.60
C THR A 79 12.78 -7.30 1.28
N VAL A 80 12.53 -6.59 2.38
CA VAL A 80 11.29 -6.68 3.14
C VAL A 80 10.57 -5.34 3.12
N ILE A 81 9.27 -5.38 2.86
CA ILE A 81 8.38 -4.22 2.80
C ILE A 81 7.60 -4.16 4.11
N ILE A 82 7.53 -2.98 4.72
CA ILE A 82 6.88 -2.76 6.01
C ILE A 82 6.20 -1.40 6.00
N GLY A 83 4.92 -1.36 6.34
CA GLY A 83 4.17 -0.12 6.50
C GLY A 83 3.92 0.24 7.96
N PRO A 84 3.55 1.49 8.25
CA PRO A 84 3.12 1.91 9.59
C PRO A 84 1.76 1.31 9.96
N ALA A 85 1.46 1.23 11.26
CA ALA A 85 0.12 0.90 11.74
C ALA A 85 -0.93 1.92 11.23
N TYR A 86 -2.22 1.61 11.46
CA TYR A 86 -3.36 2.36 10.95
C TYR A 86 -3.40 2.42 9.41
N TRP A 87 -3.49 1.20 8.80
CA TRP A 87 -3.71 1.01 7.36
C TRP A 87 -2.61 1.62 6.48
N ASN A 88 -1.35 1.44 6.84
CA ASN A 88 -0.18 1.96 6.12
C ASN A 88 -0.27 3.48 5.86
N SER A 89 -0.88 4.21 6.81
CA SER A 89 -1.16 5.64 6.64
C SER A 89 0.11 6.50 6.72
N ILE A 90 0.28 7.41 5.77
CA ILE A 90 1.34 8.45 5.78
C ILE A 90 1.33 9.23 7.11
N ASP A 91 0.15 9.45 7.70
CA ASP A 91 0.02 10.22 8.94
C ASP A 91 0.67 9.52 10.15
N ARG A 92 0.99 8.23 10.01
CA ARG A 92 1.56 7.38 11.07
C ARG A 92 3.01 6.97 10.84
N LEU A 93 3.65 7.47 9.81
CA LEU A 93 5.07 7.20 9.54
C LEU A 93 5.98 7.53 10.72
N GLY A 94 5.69 8.60 11.47
CA GLY A 94 6.46 8.98 12.65
C GLY A 94 6.41 7.98 13.81
N GLU A 95 5.45 7.05 13.81
CA GLU A 95 5.29 6.01 14.83
C GLU A 95 5.98 4.70 14.45
N LEU A 96 6.42 4.55 13.19
CA LEU A 96 7.09 3.35 12.68
C LEU A 96 8.56 3.32 13.15
N GLN A 97 8.95 2.23 13.82
CA GLN A 97 10.30 2.02 14.34
C GLN A 97 10.98 0.83 13.65
N LEU A 98 11.83 1.13 12.70
CA LEU A 98 12.60 0.14 11.94
C LEU A 98 14.02 -0.02 12.51
N PRO A 99 14.62 -1.24 12.48
CA PRO A 99 16.03 -1.42 12.82
C PRO A 99 16.92 -0.56 11.92
N ALA A 100 17.77 0.27 12.53
CA ALA A 100 18.59 1.23 11.79
C ALA A 100 19.64 0.53 10.90
N GLU A 101 20.15 -0.61 11.38
CA GLU A 101 21.18 -1.42 10.73
C GLU A 101 20.67 -2.25 9.56
N ASP A 102 19.40 -2.63 9.54
CA ASP A 102 18.82 -3.39 8.43
C ASP A 102 18.49 -2.46 7.26
N ARG A 103 19.31 -2.48 6.23
CA ARG A 103 19.19 -1.59 5.05
C ARG A 103 18.37 -2.20 3.92
N ASN A 104 17.96 -3.48 4.03
CA ASN A 104 17.13 -4.16 3.02
C ASN A 104 15.64 -4.03 3.32
N LEU A 105 15.22 -2.82 3.75
CA LEU A 105 13.83 -2.50 4.07
C LEU A 105 13.32 -1.38 3.16
N ILE A 106 12.11 -1.57 2.62
CA ILE A 106 11.32 -0.57 1.91
C ILE A 106 10.12 -0.23 2.78
N VAL A 107 9.77 1.04 2.86
CA VAL A 107 8.56 1.45 3.61
C VAL A 107 7.40 1.60 2.65
N THR A 108 6.31 0.85 2.89
CA THR A 108 5.07 0.99 2.13
C THR A 108 4.14 2.00 2.78
N VAL A 109 3.41 2.74 1.95
CA VAL A 109 2.29 3.58 2.35
C VAL A 109 1.11 3.35 1.41
N HIS A 110 -0.11 3.47 1.92
CA HIS A 110 -1.34 3.42 1.14
C HIS A 110 -1.97 4.79 1.06
N TYR A 111 -2.60 5.12 -0.07
CA TYR A 111 -3.18 6.43 -0.26
C TYR A 111 -4.55 6.39 -0.92
N TYR A 112 -5.57 6.66 -0.11
CA TYR A 112 -6.97 6.69 -0.55
C TYR A 112 -7.70 8.00 -0.21
N LYS A 113 -6.96 9.05 0.20
CA LYS A 113 -7.58 10.34 0.52
C LYS A 113 -7.99 11.11 -0.75
N PRO A 114 -9.18 11.74 -0.77
CA PRO A 114 -10.20 11.70 0.28
C PRO A 114 -11.07 10.44 0.16
N MET A 115 -11.24 9.70 1.26
CA MET A 115 -11.97 8.44 1.26
C MET A 115 -13.44 8.58 0.85
N GLU A 116 -14.06 9.72 1.08
CA GLU A 116 -15.42 10.01 0.60
C GLU A 116 -15.57 9.92 -0.92
N PHE A 117 -14.46 10.14 -1.67
CA PHE A 117 -14.41 9.95 -3.11
C PHE A 117 -13.97 8.52 -3.46
N THR A 118 -12.85 8.06 -2.91
CA THR A 118 -12.24 6.78 -3.32
C THR A 118 -13.04 5.56 -2.90
N HIS A 119 -13.85 5.67 -1.83
CA HIS A 119 -14.66 4.58 -1.28
C HIS A 119 -16.18 4.87 -1.33
N GLN A 120 -16.62 5.84 -2.14
CA GLN A 120 -18.05 6.09 -2.29
C GLN A 120 -18.79 4.84 -2.75
N GLY A 121 -19.86 4.46 -2.07
CA GLY A 121 -20.63 3.25 -2.36
C GLY A 121 -20.02 1.94 -1.88
N ALA A 122 -18.87 1.98 -1.21
CA ALA A 122 -18.17 0.80 -0.72
C ALA A 122 -18.83 0.24 0.56
N ARG A 123 -19.56 -0.86 0.43
CA ARG A 123 -20.33 -1.47 1.53
C ARG A 123 -19.49 -1.97 2.70
N TRP A 124 -18.22 -2.26 2.47
CA TRP A 124 -17.27 -2.69 3.52
C TRP A 124 -16.71 -1.52 4.33
N THR A 125 -17.02 -0.28 3.93
CA THR A 125 -16.64 0.94 4.64
C THR A 125 -17.91 1.71 4.98
N PRO A 126 -18.55 1.44 6.14
CA PRO A 126 -19.91 1.94 6.46
C PRO A 126 -20.07 3.46 6.32
N ASP A 127 -19.06 4.25 6.69
CA ASP A 127 -19.09 5.72 6.62
C ASP A 127 -19.23 6.26 5.19
N PHE A 128 -18.93 5.45 4.18
CA PHE A 128 -18.93 5.83 2.76
C PHE A 128 -19.89 4.99 1.91
N ALA A 129 -20.58 4.00 2.50
CA ALA A 129 -21.45 3.07 1.79
C ALA A 129 -22.60 3.77 1.04
N ASP A 130 -23.13 4.83 1.62
CA ASP A 130 -24.23 5.62 1.05
C ASP A 130 -23.78 6.86 0.29
N LYS A 131 -22.46 7.09 0.18
CA LYS A 131 -21.92 8.22 -0.60
C LYS A 131 -22.01 7.92 -2.10
N THR A 132 -22.50 8.86 -2.87
CA THR A 132 -22.60 8.77 -4.33
C THR A 132 -22.37 10.13 -4.98
N GLY A 133 -21.91 10.14 -6.22
CA GLY A 133 -21.74 11.36 -7.00
C GLY A 133 -20.62 12.30 -6.52
N VAL A 134 -19.76 11.82 -5.66
CA VAL A 134 -18.57 12.59 -5.24
C VAL A 134 -17.58 12.62 -6.40
N VAL A 135 -17.19 13.83 -6.81
CA VAL A 135 -16.24 14.05 -7.91
C VAL A 135 -14.84 14.39 -7.37
N TRP A 136 -13.84 14.14 -8.19
CA TRP A 136 -12.45 14.53 -7.89
C TRP A 136 -11.74 15.10 -9.14
N PRO A 137 -10.95 16.20 -9.04
CA PRO A 137 -10.90 17.07 -7.88
C PRO A 137 -12.13 17.98 -7.82
N ARG A 138 -12.58 18.35 -6.62
CA ARG A 138 -13.63 19.38 -6.43
C ARG A 138 -13.08 20.78 -6.65
N ASN A 139 -11.80 20.95 -6.31
CA ASN A 139 -11.06 22.19 -6.44
C ASN A 139 -9.54 21.91 -6.40
N GLU A 140 -8.73 22.96 -6.55
CA GLU A 140 -7.27 22.84 -6.55
C GLU A 140 -6.71 22.34 -5.20
N ALA A 141 -7.37 22.60 -4.08
CA ALA A 141 -6.91 22.13 -2.77
C ALA A 141 -6.89 20.59 -2.66
N ASP A 142 -7.77 19.88 -3.40
CA ASP A 142 -7.77 18.42 -3.47
C ASP A 142 -6.48 17.89 -4.12
N ARG A 143 -5.98 18.55 -5.18
CA ARG A 143 -4.71 18.19 -5.83
C ARG A 143 -3.53 18.48 -4.91
N GLN A 144 -3.53 19.67 -4.30
CA GLN A 144 -2.48 20.08 -3.38
C GLN A 144 -2.41 19.22 -2.12
N ALA A 145 -3.50 18.55 -1.74
CA ALA A 145 -3.50 17.62 -0.61
C ALA A 145 -2.60 16.40 -0.88
N ILE A 146 -2.63 15.85 -2.10
CA ILE A 146 -1.74 14.76 -2.50
C ILE A 146 -0.28 15.21 -2.37
N GLU A 147 0.05 16.37 -2.94
CA GLU A 147 1.42 16.88 -2.91
C GLU A 147 1.91 17.08 -1.48
N ARG A 148 1.11 17.75 -0.61
CA ARG A 148 1.47 17.94 0.81
C ARG A 148 1.68 16.64 1.57
N ASP A 149 0.80 15.64 1.36
CA ASP A 149 0.92 14.36 2.05
C ASP A 149 2.18 13.61 1.59
N PHE A 150 2.45 13.61 0.28
CA PHE A 150 3.62 12.93 -0.28
C PHE A 150 4.93 13.66 0.09
N ASP A 151 4.93 14.99 0.18
CA ASP A 151 6.08 15.74 0.67
C ASP A 151 6.41 15.42 2.13
N ARG A 152 5.40 15.25 2.98
CA ARG A 152 5.59 14.78 4.38
C ARG A 152 6.23 13.40 4.42
N ALA A 153 5.73 12.47 3.60
CA ALA A 153 6.28 11.12 3.52
C ALA A 153 7.72 11.13 2.97
N ALA A 154 8.01 11.95 1.96
CA ALA A 154 9.34 12.09 1.40
C ALA A 154 10.33 12.70 2.42
N ALA A 155 9.90 13.70 3.19
CA ALA A 155 10.72 14.30 4.25
C ALA A 155 11.05 13.27 5.35
N TRP A 156 10.06 12.48 5.77
CA TRP A 156 10.27 11.38 6.71
C TRP A 156 11.23 10.33 6.14
N ALA A 157 11.01 9.88 4.91
CA ALA A 157 11.85 8.88 4.23
C ALA A 157 13.32 9.33 4.16
N LYS A 158 13.54 10.59 3.82
CA LYS A 158 14.88 11.20 3.80
C LYS A 158 15.51 11.20 5.20
N SER A 159 14.75 11.56 6.25
CA SER A 159 15.25 11.59 7.63
C SER A 159 15.64 10.19 8.14
N GLN A 160 14.92 9.16 7.72
CA GLN A 160 15.17 7.76 8.08
C GLN A 160 16.12 7.05 7.10
N ASN A 161 16.50 7.71 5.99
CA ASN A 161 17.24 7.13 4.89
C ASN A 161 16.61 5.79 4.43
N ARG A 162 15.30 5.83 4.09
CA ARG A 162 14.50 4.68 3.65
C ARG A 162 13.82 4.97 2.34
N PRO A 163 13.78 4.02 1.38
CA PRO A 163 12.94 4.15 0.19
C PRO A 163 11.47 4.00 0.56
N ILE A 164 10.59 4.68 -0.19
CA ILE A 164 9.14 4.51 -0.10
C ILE A 164 8.61 3.78 -1.33
N PHE A 165 7.63 2.94 -1.08
CA PHE A 165 6.77 2.29 -2.05
C PHE A 165 5.33 2.70 -1.79
N LEU A 166 4.62 3.21 -2.78
CA LEU A 166 3.18 3.43 -2.69
C LEU A 166 2.49 2.10 -3.00
N GLY A 167 2.22 1.33 -1.95
CA GLY A 167 1.75 -0.06 -2.06
C GLY A 167 0.33 -0.19 -2.57
N GLU A 168 -0.54 0.78 -2.24
CA GLU A 168 -1.90 0.80 -2.73
C GLU A 168 -2.40 2.23 -2.96
N PHE A 169 -3.14 2.41 -4.05
CA PHE A 169 -4.00 3.55 -4.32
C PHE A 169 -5.01 3.20 -5.40
N GLY A 170 -6.14 3.86 -5.42
CA GLY A 170 -7.18 3.63 -6.41
C GLY A 170 -8.48 4.35 -6.04
N ALA A 171 -9.51 4.19 -6.86
CA ALA A 171 -10.85 4.67 -6.60
C ALA A 171 -11.89 3.63 -7.02
N TYR A 172 -12.81 3.33 -6.11
CA TYR A 172 -13.87 2.33 -6.27
C TYR A 172 -14.71 2.58 -7.52
N ASP A 173 -15.19 1.52 -8.15
CA ASP A 173 -15.88 1.55 -9.45
C ASP A 173 -17.22 2.32 -9.44
N LYS A 174 -17.77 2.63 -8.27
CA LYS A 174 -18.98 3.47 -8.12
C LYS A 174 -18.71 4.96 -8.32
N GLY A 175 -17.45 5.37 -8.32
CA GLY A 175 -17.07 6.74 -8.68
C GLY A 175 -17.19 7.00 -10.18
N GLU A 176 -17.45 8.27 -10.56
CA GLU A 176 -17.45 8.69 -11.98
C GLU A 176 -16.11 8.40 -12.63
N MET A 177 -16.13 7.76 -13.81
CA MET A 177 -14.92 7.29 -14.48
C MET A 177 -13.91 8.40 -14.77
N ALA A 178 -14.36 9.57 -15.18
CA ALA A 178 -13.45 10.68 -15.46
C ALA A 178 -12.75 11.19 -14.21
N SER A 179 -13.45 11.23 -13.05
CA SER A 179 -12.87 11.56 -11.75
C SER A 179 -11.89 10.49 -11.27
N ARG A 180 -12.25 9.20 -11.44
CA ARG A 180 -11.35 8.07 -11.12
C ARG A 180 -10.05 8.15 -11.92
N ALA A 181 -10.13 8.36 -13.23
CA ALA A 181 -8.95 8.48 -14.09
C ALA A 181 -8.07 9.69 -13.70
N ARG A 182 -8.69 10.85 -13.42
CA ARG A 182 -7.93 12.04 -12.97
C ARG A 182 -7.21 11.79 -11.64
N TYR A 183 -7.91 11.19 -10.66
CA TYR A 183 -7.33 10.85 -9.36
C TYR A 183 -6.18 9.86 -9.50
N THR A 184 -6.40 8.76 -10.22
CA THR A 184 -5.40 7.72 -10.47
C THR A 184 -4.14 8.31 -11.09
N SER A 185 -4.30 9.16 -12.13
CA SER A 185 -3.18 9.83 -12.78
C SER A 185 -2.43 10.77 -11.81
N ALA A 186 -3.17 11.58 -11.04
CA ALA A 186 -2.55 12.54 -10.12
C ALA A 186 -1.72 11.83 -9.04
N VAL A 187 -2.25 10.77 -8.44
CA VAL A 187 -1.53 10.01 -7.40
C VAL A 187 -0.30 9.31 -7.97
N ALA A 188 -0.44 8.61 -9.12
CA ALA A 188 0.68 7.92 -9.75
C ALA A 188 1.81 8.91 -10.13
N ARG A 189 1.48 10.04 -10.75
CA ARG A 189 2.47 11.07 -11.14
C ARG A 189 3.13 11.73 -9.93
N ALA A 190 2.38 11.99 -8.85
CA ALA A 190 2.95 12.52 -7.61
C ALA A 190 3.97 11.56 -6.98
N ALA A 191 3.71 10.24 -7.01
CA ALA A 191 4.66 9.22 -6.57
C ALA A 191 5.92 9.20 -7.45
N GLU A 192 5.75 9.15 -8.76
CA GLU A 192 6.86 9.15 -9.73
C GLU A 192 7.73 10.40 -9.65
N ALA A 193 7.14 11.58 -9.42
CA ALA A 193 7.89 12.83 -9.23
C ALA A 193 8.87 12.78 -8.04
N ARG A 194 8.61 11.88 -7.08
CA ARG A 194 9.46 11.63 -5.91
C ARG A 194 10.36 10.39 -6.06
N GLY A 195 10.34 9.75 -7.23
CA GLY A 195 11.10 8.53 -7.52
C GLY A 195 10.56 7.30 -6.81
N TRP A 196 9.30 7.30 -6.41
CA TRP A 196 8.67 6.13 -5.78
C TRP A 196 8.12 5.18 -6.84
N SER A 197 8.32 3.88 -6.60
CA SER A 197 7.51 2.84 -7.27
C SER A 197 6.13 2.80 -6.64
N TRP A 198 5.16 2.30 -7.41
CA TRP A 198 3.78 2.20 -6.96
C TRP A 198 3.12 0.91 -7.45
N ALA A 199 2.05 0.47 -6.73
CA ALA A 199 1.12 -0.55 -7.16
C ALA A 199 -0.30 -0.01 -7.09
N TYR A 200 -1.09 -0.31 -8.11
CA TYR A 200 -2.49 0.10 -8.20
C TYR A 200 -3.40 -0.95 -7.58
N TRP A 201 -4.29 -0.54 -6.74
CA TRP A 201 -5.37 -1.36 -6.23
C TRP A 201 -6.62 -1.16 -7.07
N GLN A 202 -7.09 -2.15 -7.91
CA GLN A 202 -6.42 -3.42 -8.16
C GLN A 202 -6.69 -3.94 -9.58
N PHE A 203 -6.23 -5.17 -9.88
CA PHE A 203 -6.24 -5.69 -11.24
C PHE A 203 -7.66 -5.94 -11.76
N ASP A 204 -8.49 -6.77 -11.11
CA ASP A 204 -9.74 -7.28 -11.68
C ASP A 204 -10.99 -7.20 -10.78
N SER A 205 -10.92 -6.55 -9.62
CA SER A 205 -12.03 -6.42 -8.69
C SER A 205 -12.46 -4.96 -8.53
N ASP A 206 -13.13 -4.61 -7.51
CA ASP A 206 -13.84 -3.35 -7.20
C ASP A 206 -13.18 -2.03 -7.66
N PHE A 207 -11.86 -1.97 -7.73
CA PHE A 207 -11.07 -0.83 -8.23
C PHE A 207 -10.51 -1.08 -9.64
N VAL A 208 -11.07 -1.98 -10.34
CA VAL A 208 -10.66 -2.66 -11.56
C VAL A 208 -9.87 -1.82 -12.58
N VAL A 209 -8.74 -2.37 -13.04
CA VAL A 209 -8.02 -1.89 -14.24
C VAL A 209 -8.15 -2.86 -15.42
N TYR A 210 -8.43 -4.14 -15.17
CA TYR A 210 -8.69 -5.15 -16.20
C TYR A 210 -9.94 -5.95 -15.85
N ASP A 211 -10.93 -5.91 -16.72
CA ASP A 211 -12.15 -6.70 -16.55
C ASP A 211 -11.92 -8.11 -17.10
N ILE A 212 -11.73 -9.08 -16.21
CA ILE A 212 -11.49 -10.49 -16.57
C ILE A 212 -12.69 -11.09 -17.32
N ARG A 213 -13.93 -10.66 -17.04
CA ARG A 213 -15.13 -11.21 -17.67
C ARG A 213 -15.28 -10.74 -19.10
N GLN A 214 -14.84 -9.51 -19.38
CA GLN A 214 -14.85 -8.92 -20.72
C GLN A 214 -13.51 -9.11 -21.46
N GLU A 215 -12.51 -9.66 -20.77
CA GLU A 215 -11.12 -9.79 -21.25
C GLU A 215 -10.57 -8.46 -21.80
N ALA A 216 -10.87 -7.36 -21.12
CA ALA A 216 -10.59 -6.02 -21.60
C ALA A 216 -10.02 -5.10 -20.52
N TRP A 217 -9.11 -4.24 -20.94
CA TRP A 217 -8.62 -3.16 -20.09
C TRP A 217 -9.69 -2.09 -19.89
N VAL A 218 -9.77 -1.56 -18.65
CA VAL A 218 -10.51 -0.33 -18.37
C VAL A 218 -9.65 0.83 -18.85
N GLU A 219 -9.75 1.12 -20.15
CA GLU A 219 -8.88 2.04 -20.88
C GLU A 219 -8.62 3.39 -20.21
N PRO A 220 -9.62 4.09 -19.61
CA PRO A 220 -9.35 5.36 -18.93
C PRO A 220 -8.41 5.20 -17.73
N ILE A 221 -8.52 4.10 -16.98
CA ILE A 221 -7.66 3.81 -15.83
C ILE A 221 -6.28 3.37 -16.29
N LEU A 222 -6.20 2.47 -17.29
CA LEU A 222 -4.92 2.07 -17.88
C LEU A 222 -4.11 3.27 -18.39
N LYS A 223 -4.76 4.18 -19.12
CA LYS A 223 -4.11 5.40 -19.64
C LYS A 223 -3.70 6.38 -18.54
N ALA A 224 -4.46 6.40 -17.42
CA ALA A 224 -4.10 7.19 -16.25
C ALA A 224 -2.86 6.65 -15.54
N LEU A 225 -2.71 5.32 -15.49
CA LEU A 225 -1.54 4.64 -14.92
C LEU A 225 -0.33 4.71 -15.84
N ILE A 226 -0.52 4.37 -17.11
CA ILE A 226 0.55 4.25 -18.13
C ILE A 226 0.20 5.16 -19.31
N PRO A 227 0.48 6.48 -19.21
CA PRO A 227 0.23 7.39 -20.33
C PRO A 227 1.12 7.07 -21.52
N ALA A 228 0.59 7.31 -22.73
CA ALA A 228 1.37 7.16 -23.95
C ALA A 228 2.63 8.06 -23.92
N PRO A 229 3.75 7.62 -24.53
CA PRO A 229 4.95 8.45 -24.64
C PRO A 229 4.61 9.80 -25.29
N GLY A 230 4.91 10.91 -24.60
CA GLY A 230 4.63 12.28 -25.08
C GLY A 230 3.35 12.94 -24.53
N GLY A 231 2.54 12.24 -23.75
CA GLY A 231 1.34 12.77 -23.06
C GLY A 231 1.62 13.25 -21.63
N ARG A 232 2.63 14.09 -21.45
CA ARG A 232 2.92 14.77 -20.17
C ARG A 232 2.42 16.20 -20.20
#